data_29f83fc2ebb8bb7f76cf968f37722b48
#
_entry.id   29f83fc2ebb8bb7f76cf968f37722b48
#
_cell.length_a   1.000
_cell.length_b   1.000
_cell.length_c   1.000
_cell.angle_alpha   90.00
_cell.angle_beta   90.00
_cell.angle_gamma   90.00
#
_symmetry.space_group_name_H-M   'P 1'
#
loop_
_entity.id
_entity.type
_entity.pdbx_description
1 polymer ?
#
loop_
_entity_poly.entity_id
_entity_poly.type
_entity_poly.pdbx_seq_one_letter_code
_entity_poly.pdbx_strand_id
1 'polypeptide(L)'
;MKKKAFYIISGFILFAALARLLPHAYNFTPLGAIALFGAAYFPKKKWAFIIPVLALWLSDLVLNNVMYAAYYDGFAFFTSGFLYIYGAFAMIVILGITLLKKITLPRVIGGALGASLIFFVISNFGVWLTSPLYPNTLEGLMMCYTAAIPFFHYTIAGNLVYCGVLFGGYEYIKYKAPELATIQA
;
A
#
# COMPACT_ATOMS: atom_id res chain seq x y z
N MET A 1 1.89 -4.31 23.91
CA MET A 1 0.72 -4.10 23.04
C MET A 1 -0.41 -4.98 23.53
N LYS A 2 -1.59 -4.43 23.82
CA LYS A 2 -2.75 -5.26 24.16
C LYS A 2 -3.09 -6.13 22.96
N LYS A 3 -3.29 -7.44 23.15
CA LYS A 3 -3.57 -8.40 22.07
C LYS A 3 -4.74 -7.93 21.16
N LYS A 4 -5.79 -7.35 21.76
CA LYS A 4 -6.96 -6.83 21.03
C LYS A 4 -6.59 -5.79 19.97
N ALA A 5 -5.77 -4.82 20.30
CA ALA A 5 -5.38 -3.77 19.35
C ALA A 5 -4.53 -4.32 18.18
N PHE A 6 -3.67 -5.29 18.44
CA PHE A 6 -2.91 -5.96 17.38
C PHE A 6 -3.86 -6.61 16.35
N TYR A 7 -4.85 -7.35 16.83
CA TYR A 7 -5.82 -8.01 15.96
C TYR A 7 -6.70 -7.01 15.19
N ILE A 8 -7.11 -5.91 15.84
CA ILE A 8 -7.91 -4.88 15.18
C ILE A 8 -7.11 -4.21 14.06
N ILE A 9 -5.87 -3.78 14.33
CA ILE A 9 -5.00 -3.18 13.31
C ILE A 9 -4.76 -4.15 12.16
N SER A 10 -4.43 -5.41 12.48
CA SER A 10 -4.23 -6.45 11.46
C SER A 10 -5.50 -6.73 10.66
N GLY A 11 -6.67 -6.72 11.31
CA GLY A 11 -7.96 -6.88 10.67
C GLY A 11 -8.27 -5.75 9.67
N PHE A 12 -7.99 -4.51 10.03
CA PHE A 12 -8.13 -3.36 9.13
C PHE A 12 -7.23 -3.49 7.89
N ILE A 13 -5.97 -3.91 8.09
CA ILE A 13 -5.01 -4.13 7.01
C ILE A 13 -5.50 -5.24 6.08
N LEU A 14 -5.92 -6.37 6.65
CA LEU A 14 -6.42 -7.50 5.88
C LEU A 14 -7.70 -7.13 5.11
N PHE A 15 -8.64 -6.44 5.76
CA PHE A 15 -9.85 -5.95 5.10
C PHE A 15 -9.52 -5.04 3.90
N ALA A 16 -8.61 -4.10 4.07
CA ALA A 16 -8.17 -3.24 2.97
C ALA A 16 -7.45 -4.04 1.86
N ALA A 17 -6.63 -5.05 2.21
CA ALA A 17 -6.00 -5.91 1.24
C ALA A 17 -7.02 -6.74 0.43
N LEU A 18 -8.09 -7.21 1.07
CA LEU A 18 -9.19 -7.89 0.39
C LEU A 18 -9.98 -6.96 -0.55
N ALA A 19 -10.05 -5.65 -0.25
CA ALA A 19 -10.69 -4.69 -1.14
C ALA A 19 -10.01 -4.60 -2.52
N ARG A 20 -8.74 -5.02 -2.66
CA ARG A 20 -8.05 -5.14 -3.95
C ARG A 20 -8.65 -6.20 -4.88
N LEU A 21 -9.40 -7.15 -4.33
CA LEU A 21 -10.07 -8.20 -5.10
C LEU A 21 -11.39 -7.73 -5.71
N LEU A 22 -11.92 -6.59 -5.26
CA LEU A 22 -13.13 -6.01 -5.81
C LEU A 22 -12.82 -5.26 -7.12
N PRO A 23 -13.76 -5.22 -8.08
CA PRO A 23 -13.61 -4.40 -9.28
C PRO A 23 -13.41 -2.93 -8.91
N HIS A 24 -12.32 -2.32 -9.38
CA HIS A 24 -12.00 -0.91 -9.16
C HIS A 24 -11.26 -0.32 -10.35
N ALA A 25 -11.17 1.02 -10.43
CA ALA A 25 -10.38 1.70 -11.45
C ALA A 25 -8.88 1.31 -11.34
N TYR A 26 -8.17 1.30 -12.46
CA TYR A 26 -6.75 1.02 -12.49
C TYR A 26 -5.99 1.90 -11.49
N ASN A 27 -5.11 1.29 -10.70
CA ASN A 27 -4.30 1.95 -9.67
C ASN A 27 -5.08 2.58 -8.49
N PHE A 28 -6.41 2.44 -8.41
CA PHE A 28 -7.20 2.81 -7.24
C PHE A 28 -7.10 1.71 -6.18
N THR A 29 -5.96 1.64 -5.48
CA THR A 29 -5.65 0.54 -4.56
C THR A 29 -5.30 1.06 -3.17
N PRO A 30 -5.49 0.25 -2.10
CA PRO A 30 -5.20 0.62 -0.72
C PRO A 30 -3.71 0.49 -0.34
N LEU A 31 -2.80 0.22 -1.28
CA LEU A 31 -1.43 -0.20 -0.97
C LEU A 31 -0.68 0.80 -0.08
N GLY A 32 -0.64 2.08 -0.47
CA GLY A 32 0.02 3.11 0.32
C GLY A 32 -0.67 3.33 1.67
N ALA A 33 -2.00 3.29 1.69
CA ALA A 33 -2.77 3.45 2.92
C ALA A 33 -2.51 2.32 3.93
N ILE A 34 -2.44 1.05 3.48
CA ILE A 34 -2.09 -0.10 4.33
C ILE A 34 -0.69 0.06 4.93
N ALA A 35 0.29 0.46 4.12
CA ALA A 35 1.67 0.68 4.56
C ALA A 35 1.76 1.80 5.61
N LEU A 36 1.13 2.95 5.35
CA LEU A 36 1.07 4.10 6.26
C LEU A 36 0.35 3.75 7.57
N PHE A 37 -0.78 3.05 7.48
CA PHE A 37 -1.58 2.65 8.63
C PHE A 37 -0.81 1.68 9.54
N GLY A 38 -0.19 0.66 8.97
CA GLY A 38 0.68 -0.26 9.70
C GLY A 38 1.86 0.47 10.38
N ALA A 39 2.50 1.40 9.67
CA ALA A 39 3.59 2.22 10.18
C ALA A 39 3.18 3.11 11.36
N ALA A 40 1.96 3.67 11.30
CA ALA A 40 1.43 4.58 12.32
C ALA A 40 1.02 3.87 13.61
N TYR A 41 0.42 2.68 13.50
CA TYR A 41 -0.24 2.05 14.66
C TYR A 41 0.47 0.84 15.25
N PHE A 42 1.40 0.17 14.54
CA PHE A 42 2.20 -0.87 15.15
C PHE A 42 3.38 -0.28 15.94
N PRO A 43 3.45 -0.47 17.27
CA PRO A 43 4.53 0.09 18.10
C PRO A 43 5.89 -0.58 17.80
N LYS A 44 5.89 -1.89 17.48
CA LYS A 44 7.10 -2.61 17.08
C LYS A 44 7.26 -2.52 15.57
N LYS A 45 8.32 -1.87 15.11
CA LYS A 45 8.61 -1.62 13.68
C LYS A 45 8.56 -2.89 12.81
N LYS A 46 8.98 -4.04 13.36
CA LYS A 46 8.88 -5.32 12.64
C LYS A 46 7.45 -5.65 12.20
N TRP A 47 6.44 -5.36 13.03
CA TRP A 47 5.05 -5.63 12.68
C TRP A 47 4.50 -4.63 11.67
N ALA A 48 5.01 -3.40 11.68
CA ALA A 48 4.70 -2.39 10.69
C ALA A 48 5.14 -2.79 9.26
N PHE A 49 6.16 -3.64 9.14
CA PHE A 49 6.57 -4.23 7.87
C PHE A 49 5.90 -5.59 7.61
N ILE A 50 5.98 -6.52 8.55
CA ILE A 50 5.58 -7.92 8.34
C ILE A 50 4.09 -8.02 7.99
N ILE A 51 3.20 -7.41 8.79
CA ILE A 51 1.75 -7.59 8.60
C ILE A 51 1.27 -6.98 7.29
N PRO A 52 1.60 -5.71 6.95
CA PRO A 52 1.22 -5.16 5.66
C PRO A 52 1.81 -5.89 4.46
N VAL A 53 3.08 -6.31 4.53
CA VAL A 53 3.74 -7.07 3.44
C VAL A 53 3.07 -8.43 3.25
N LEU A 54 2.75 -9.15 4.33
CA LEU A 54 2.02 -10.41 4.23
C LEU A 54 0.61 -10.23 3.65
N ALA A 55 -0.10 -9.18 4.06
CA ALA A 55 -1.43 -8.88 3.53
C ALA A 55 -1.37 -8.54 2.02
N LEU A 56 -0.35 -7.79 1.61
CA LEU A 56 -0.08 -7.51 0.20
C LEU A 56 0.19 -8.81 -0.57
N TRP A 57 1.12 -9.62 -0.09
CA TRP A 57 1.50 -10.87 -0.74
C TRP A 57 0.33 -11.85 -0.87
N LEU A 58 -0.45 -12.03 0.20
CA LEU A 58 -1.64 -12.89 0.17
C LEU A 58 -2.68 -12.41 -0.85
N SER A 59 -2.91 -11.10 -0.94
CA SER A 59 -3.82 -10.57 -1.97
C SER A 59 -3.23 -10.70 -3.38
N ASP A 60 -1.90 -10.57 -3.55
CA ASP A 60 -1.23 -10.79 -4.84
C ASP A 60 -1.34 -12.25 -5.29
N LEU A 61 -1.22 -13.23 -4.37
CA LEU A 61 -1.44 -14.65 -4.71
C LEU A 61 -2.83 -14.88 -5.31
N VAL A 62 -3.86 -14.28 -4.73
CA VAL A 62 -5.23 -14.41 -5.27
C VAL A 62 -5.34 -13.67 -6.61
N LEU A 63 -4.86 -12.45 -6.70
CA LEU A 63 -4.90 -11.66 -7.94
C LEU A 63 -4.20 -12.39 -9.09
N ASN A 64 -2.97 -12.86 -8.87
CA ASN A 64 -2.16 -13.48 -9.92
C ASN A 64 -2.73 -14.82 -10.39
N ASN A 65 -3.25 -15.64 -9.47
CA ASN A 65 -3.62 -17.02 -9.78
C ASN A 65 -5.13 -17.22 -10.03
N VAL A 66 -5.96 -16.20 -9.73
CA VAL A 66 -7.41 -16.25 -9.97
C VAL A 66 -7.83 -15.19 -10.99
N MET A 67 -7.53 -13.90 -10.72
CA MET A 67 -8.02 -12.82 -11.58
C MET A 67 -7.16 -12.62 -12.83
N TYR A 68 -5.86 -12.80 -12.70
CA TYR A 68 -4.87 -12.59 -13.78
C TYR A 68 -4.20 -13.89 -14.23
N ALA A 69 -4.78 -15.05 -13.90
CA ALA A 69 -4.21 -16.36 -14.23
C ALA A 69 -3.90 -16.54 -15.72
N ALA A 70 -4.69 -15.91 -16.61
CA ALA A 70 -4.46 -15.96 -18.05
C ALA A 70 -3.15 -15.29 -18.51
N TYR A 71 -2.50 -14.51 -17.68
CA TYR A 71 -1.23 -13.82 -17.97
C TYR A 71 0.01 -14.58 -17.45
N TYR A 72 -0.18 -15.75 -16.86
CA TYR A 72 0.89 -16.55 -16.26
C TYR A 72 0.86 -18.00 -16.76
N ASP A 73 2.03 -18.54 -17.06
CA ASP A 73 2.21 -19.96 -17.40
C ASP A 73 2.31 -20.85 -16.15
N GLY A 74 1.23 -20.91 -15.36
CA GLY A 74 1.16 -21.69 -14.14
C GLY A 74 1.04 -20.85 -12.87
N PHE A 75 1.34 -21.43 -11.69
CA PHE A 75 1.16 -20.76 -10.41
C PHE A 75 2.20 -19.66 -10.18
N ALA A 76 1.74 -18.43 -10.05
CA ALA A 76 2.59 -17.25 -9.87
C ALA A 76 2.66 -16.83 -8.40
N PHE A 77 3.81 -17.07 -7.74
CA PHE A 77 4.08 -16.59 -6.37
C PHE A 77 4.31 -15.09 -6.31
N PHE A 78 4.88 -14.50 -7.36
CA PHE A 78 5.19 -13.09 -7.48
C PHE A 78 4.92 -12.59 -8.89
N THR A 79 4.49 -11.33 -9.01
CA THR A 79 4.36 -10.66 -10.31
C THR A 79 5.74 -10.32 -10.89
N SER A 80 5.83 -10.14 -12.21
CA SER A 80 7.00 -9.50 -12.81
C SER A 80 7.22 -8.12 -12.17
N GLY A 81 8.45 -7.78 -11.84
CA GLY A 81 8.76 -6.51 -11.18
C GLY A 81 8.38 -6.40 -9.70
N PHE A 82 8.02 -7.51 -9.04
CA PHE A 82 7.61 -7.51 -7.62
C PHE A 82 8.60 -6.79 -6.70
N LEU A 83 9.90 -6.87 -6.95
CA LEU A 83 10.93 -6.20 -6.15
C LEU A 83 10.71 -4.68 -6.08
N TYR A 84 10.27 -4.07 -7.17
CA TYR A 84 9.97 -2.63 -7.21
C TYR A 84 8.69 -2.29 -6.47
N ILE A 85 7.66 -3.13 -6.59
CA ILE A 85 6.40 -2.97 -5.86
C ILE A 85 6.63 -3.08 -4.35
N TYR A 86 7.32 -4.14 -3.91
CA TYR A 86 7.60 -4.37 -2.49
C TYR A 86 8.65 -3.38 -1.95
N GLY A 87 9.60 -2.96 -2.79
CA GLY A 87 10.55 -1.89 -2.47
C GLY A 87 9.84 -0.55 -2.25
N ALA A 88 8.94 -0.16 -3.15
CA ALA A 88 8.11 1.03 -2.99
C ALA A 88 7.27 0.94 -1.70
N PHE A 89 6.67 -0.22 -1.43
CA PHE A 89 5.89 -0.46 -0.23
C PHE A 89 6.74 -0.30 1.04
N ALA A 90 7.95 -0.87 1.07
CA ALA A 90 8.88 -0.71 2.19
C ALA A 90 9.25 0.76 2.42
N MET A 91 9.51 1.53 1.35
CA MET A 91 9.78 2.96 1.45
C MET A 91 8.58 3.75 1.99
N ILE A 92 7.35 3.37 1.62
CA ILE A 92 6.13 3.98 2.16
C ILE A 92 5.99 3.67 3.66
N VAL A 93 6.34 2.45 4.12
CA VAL A 93 6.38 2.14 5.55
C VAL A 93 7.39 3.03 6.28
N ILE A 94 8.59 3.24 5.71
CA ILE A 94 9.60 4.15 6.30
C ILE A 94 9.07 5.59 6.35
N LEU A 95 8.44 6.08 5.29
CA LEU A 95 7.77 7.38 5.27
C LEU A 95 6.74 7.47 6.40
N GLY A 96 5.88 6.45 6.56
CA GLY A 96 4.89 6.40 7.62
C GLY A 96 5.50 6.44 9.03
N ILE A 97 6.56 5.67 9.28
CA ILE A 97 7.28 5.65 10.55
C ILE A 97 7.85 7.01 10.92
N THR A 98 8.32 7.77 9.95
CA THR A 98 8.94 9.08 10.16
C THR A 98 7.92 10.20 10.28
N LEU A 99 6.94 10.23 9.37
CA LEU A 99 5.95 11.31 9.24
C LEU A 99 4.82 11.18 10.26
N LEU A 100 4.35 9.96 10.53
CA LEU A 100 3.15 9.67 11.33
C LEU A 100 3.45 9.40 12.82
N LYS A 101 4.59 9.90 13.34
CA LYS A 101 4.88 9.90 14.79
C LYS A 101 3.77 10.58 15.61
N LYS A 102 3.13 11.59 15.03
CA LYS A 102 1.89 12.19 15.54
C LYS A 102 0.86 12.07 14.41
N ILE A 103 -0.27 11.44 14.69
CA ILE A 103 -1.33 11.24 13.71
C ILE A 103 -2.20 12.50 13.70
N THR A 104 -2.09 13.28 12.64
CA THR A 104 -2.90 14.47 12.37
C THR A 104 -3.37 14.43 10.93
N LEU A 105 -4.53 15.03 10.65
CA LEU A 105 -5.10 15.04 9.30
C LEU A 105 -4.11 15.54 8.22
N PRO A 106 -3.37 16.67 8.42
CA PRO A 106 -2.40 17.12 7.41
C PRO A 106 -1.26 16.12 7.19
N ARG A 107 -0.80 15.41 8.25
CA ARG A 107 0.25 14.39 8.10
C ARG A 107 -0.24 13.14 7.40
N VAL A 108 -1.48 12.72 7.65
CA VAL A 108 -2.08 11.58 6.94
C VAL A 108 -2.25 11.91 5.46
N ILE A 109 -2.76 13.11 5.14
CA ILE A 109 -2.89 13.57 3.74
C ILE A 109 -1.49 13.66 3.08
N GLY A 110 -0.52 14.30 3.73
CA GLY A 110 0.85 14.38 3.22
C GLY A 110 1.49 13.01 3.04
N GLY A 111 1.23 12.09 3.97
CA GLY A 111 1.63 10.69 3.86
C GLY A 111 1.01 9.98 2.65
N ALA A 112 -0.30 10.15 2.43
CA ALA A 112 -1.00 9.57 1.29
C ALA A 112 -0.45 10.10 -0.05
N LEU A 113 -0.19 11.39 -0.15
CA LEU A 113 0.42 12.00 -1.35
C LEU A 113 1.85 11.52 -1.56
N GLY A 114 2.67 11.49 -0.50
CA GLY A 114 4.03 10.96 -0.54
C GLY A 114 4.08 9.47 -0.91
N ALA A 115 3.17 8.66 -0.36
CA ALA A 115 3.02 7.25 -0.71
C ALA A 115 2.66 7.07 -2.19
N SER A 116 1.76 7.90 -2.71
CA SER A 116 1.36 7.88 -4.11
C SER A 116 2.54 8.20 -5.03
N LEU A 117 3.34 9.21 -4.68
CA LEU A 117 4.51 9.59 -5.45
C LEU A 117 5.61 8.52 -5.43
N ILE A 118 5.93 7.97 -4.23
CA ILE A 118 6.90 6.88 -4.09
C ILE A 118 6.48 5.68 -4.93
N PHE A 119 5.22 5.28 -4.81
CA PHE A 119 4.70 4.14 -5.58
C PHE A 119 4.77 4.41 -7.08
N PHE A 120 4.30 5.57 -7.55
CA PHE A 120 4.34 5.97 -8.94
C PHE A 120 5.76 5.92 -9.51
N VAL A 121 6.72 6.51 -8.82
CA VAL A 121 8.12 6.56 -9.29
C VAL A 121 8.72 5.16 -9.34
N ILE A 122 8.65 4.39 -8.26
CA ILE A 122 9.39 3.12 -8.16
C ILE A 122 8.72 2.02 -8.98
N SER A 123 7.38 1.93 -8.96
CA SER A 123 6.68 0.88 -9.71
C SER A 123 6.84 1.05 -11.22
N ASN A 124 6.74 2.27 -11.75
CA ASN A 124 6.93 2.51 -13.18
C ASN A 124 8.40 2.35 -13.61
N PHE A 125 9.35 2.68 -12.75
CA PHE A 125 10.76 2.33 -12.99
C PHE A 125 10.94 0.81 -13.10
N GLY A 126 10.26 0.05 -12.26
CA GLY A 126 10.21 -1.41 -12.33
C GLY A 126 9.60 -1.91 -13.64
N VAL A 127 8.47 -1.34 -14.07
CA VAL A 127 7.82 -1.67 -15.34
C VAL A 127 8.78 -1.41 -16.50
N TRP A 128 9.45 -0.27 -16.55
CA TRP A 128 10.42 0.03 -17.59
C TRP A 128 11.57 -0.99 -17.64
N LEU A 129 12.10 -1.41 -16.49
CA LEU A 129 13.23 -2.35 -16.45
C LEU A 129 12.85 -3.81 -16.74
N THR A 130 11.63 -4.23 -16.38
CA THR A 130 11.26 -5.65 -16.38
C THR A 130 10.25 -6.04 -17.44
N SER A 131 9.60 -5.06 -18.08
CA SER A 131 8.60 -5.29 -19.11
C SER A 131 9.19 -5.11 -20.51
N PRO A 132 8.83 -5.95 -21.48
CA PRO A 132 9.24 -5.79 -22.88
C PRO A 132 8.52 -4.64 -23.59
N LEU A 133 7.58 -3.95 -22.94
CA LEU A 133 6.75 -2.88 -23.53
C LEU A 133 7.56 -1.63 -23.90
N TYR A 134 8.67 -1.39 -23.19
CA TYR A 134 9.48 -0.18 -23.38
C TYR A 134 10.95 -0.57 -23.55
N PRO A 135 11.68 0.05 -24.51
CA PRO A 135 13.11 -0.17 -24.64
C PRO A 135 13.87 0.36 -23.40
N ASN A 136 14.96 -0.32 -23.03
CA ASN A 136 15.79 0.09 -21.89
C ASN A 136 16.71 1.28 -22.24
N THR A 137 16.11 2.37 -22.72
CA THR A 137 16.73 3.65 -23.07
C THR A 137 16.06 4.78 -22.30
N LEU A 138 16.68 5.97 -22.29
CA LEU A 138 16.07 7.16 -21.69
C LEU A 138 14.72 7.50 -22.35
N GLU A 139 14.62 7.34 -23.65
CA GLU A 139 13.36 7.53 -24.39
C GLU A 139 12.28 6.55 -23.92
N GLY A 140 12.61 5.25 -23.78
CA GLY A 140 11.67 4.26 -23.25
C GLY A 140 11.25 4.53 -21.82
N LEU A 141 12.16 5.06 -20.97
CA LEU A 141 11.82 5.51 -19.62
C LEU A 141 10.80 6.66 -19.66
N MET A 142 11.03 7.67 -20.50
CA MET A 142 10.10 8.80 -20.66
C MET A 142 8.73 8.32 -21.19
N MET A 143 8.70 7.40 -22.16
CA MET A 143 7.48 6.80 -22.67
C MET A 143 6.70 6.08 -21.56
N CYS A 144 7.38 5.27 -20.74
CA CYS A 144 6.77 4.53 -19.64
C CYS A 144 6.11 5.48 -18.63
N TYR A 145 6.82 6.51 -18.16
CA TYR A 145 6.24 7.48 -17.21
C TYR A 145 5.12 8.30 -17.82
N THR A 146 5.26 8.73 -19.09
CA THR A 146 4.21 9.49 -19.79
C THR A 146 2.92 8.67 -19.88
N ALA A 147 3.03 7.38 -20.22
CA ALA A 147 1.90 6.47 -20.28
C ALA A 147 1.25 6.22 -18.90
N ALA A 148 2.01 6.36 -17.82
CA ALA A 148 1.51 6.15 -16.45
C ALA A 148 0.81 7.38 -15.84
N ILE A 149 1.13 8.61 -16.30
CA ILE A 149 0.56 9.87 -15.78
C ILE A 149 -0.98 9.85 -15.71
N PRO A 150 -1.72 9.40 -16.76
CA PRO A 150 -3.18 9.36 -16.71
C PRO A 150 -3.77 8.53 -15.58
N PHE A 151 -3.03 7.58 -15.04
CA PHE A 151 -3.47 6.70 -13.95
C PHE A 151 -3.05 7.18 -12.56
N PHE A 152 -2.16 8.16 -12.48
CA PHE A 152 -1.61 8.62 -11.20
C PHE A 152 -2.65 9.25 -10.29
N HIS A 153 -3.64 9.95 -10.84
CA HIS A 153 -4.73 10.52 -10.03
C HIS A 153 -5.58 9.44 -9.33
N TYR A 154 -5.72 8.25 -9.91
CA TYR A 154 -6.39 7.13 -9.23
C TYR A 154 -5.57 6.59 -8.07
N THR A 155 -4.23 6.56 -8.19
CA THR A 155 -3.34 6.21 -7.07
C THR A 155 -3.49 7.19 -5.90
N ILE A 156 -3.54 8.49 -6.20
CA ILE A 156 -3.76 9.53 -5.20
C ILE A 156 -5.15 9.37 -4.55
N ALA A 157 -6.19 9.25 -5.36
CA ALA A 157 -7.57 9.09 -4.88
C ALA A 157 -7.72 7.83 -4.01
N GLY A 158 -7.17 6.70 -4.46
CA GLY A 158 -7.18 5.45 -3.70
C GLY A 158 -6.50 5.61 -2.35
N ASN A 159 -5.27 6.14 -2.31
CA ASN A 159 -4.56 6.35 -1.05
C ASN A 159 -5.29 7.31 -0.11
N LEU A 160 -5.88 8.40 -0.60
CA LEU A 160 -6.64 9.33 0.22
C LEU A 160 -7.92 8.70 0.78
N VAL A 161 -8.70 8.01 -0.05
CA VAL A 161 -9.94 7.33 0.38
C VAL A 161 -9.63 6.23 1.40
N TYR A 162 -8.68 5.34 1.10
CA TYR A 162 -8.35 4.27 2.02
C TYR A 162 -7.65 4.76 3.29
N CYS A 163 -6.86 5.84 3.25
CA CYS A 163 -6.39 6.49 4.48
C CYS A 163 -7.56 7.04 5.30
N GLY A 164 -8.52 7.68 4.68
CA GLY A 164 -9.75 8.14 5.35
C GLY A 164 -10.49 7.00 6.06
N VAL A 165 -10.71 5.88 5.36
CA VAL A 165 -11.37 4.69 5.91
C VAL A 165 -10.56 4.06 7.05
N LEU A 166 -9.26 3.79 6.83
CA LEU A 166 -8.44 3.09 7.81
C LEU A 166 -8.16 3.95 9.04
N PHE A 167 -7.67 5.17 8.87
CA PHE A 167 -7.34 6.06 9.99
C PHE A 167 -8.62 6.54 10.68
N GLY A 168 -9.62 7.00 9.92
CA GLY A 168 -10.89 7.45 10.47
C GLY A 168 -11.64 6.34 11.21
N GLY A 169 -11.74 5.16 10.61
CA GLY A 169 -12.38 3.99 11.23
C GLY A 169 -11.68 3.56 12.51
N TYR A 170 -10.34 3.50 12.51
CA TYR A 170 -9.59 3.09 13.69
C TYR A 170 -9.65 4.15 14.82
N GLU A 171 -9.53 5.44 14.51
CA GLU A 171 -9.68 6.51 15.49
C GLU A 171 -11.10 6.55 16.07
N TYR A 172 -12.13 6.26 15.27
CA TYR A 172 -13.50 6.12 15.77
C TYR A 172 -13.63 4.94 16.76
N ILE A 173 -13.03 3.79 16.45
CA ILE A 173 -13.02 2.65 17.39
C ILE A 173 -12.30 3.02 18.69
N LYS A 174 -11.17 3.72 18.61
CA LYS A 174 -10.43 4.19 19.80
C LYS A 174 -11.27 5.15 20.66
N TYR A 175 -12.05 6.02 20.01
CA TYR A 175 -12.97 6.92 20.71
C TYR A 175 -14.06 6.15 21.46
N LYS A 176 -14.61 5.09 20.85
CA LYS A 176 -15.64 4.25 21.48
C LYS A 176 -15.09 3.24 22.49
N ALA A 177 -13.82 2.85 22.34
CA ALA A 177 -13.13 1.86 23.17
C ALA A 177 -11.78 2.42 23.65
N PRO A 178 -11.76 3.33 24.66
CA PRO A 178 -10.55 4.01 25.14
C PRO A 178 -9.43 3.07 25.57
N GLU A 179 -9.75 1.82 25.96
CA GLU A 179 -8.77 0.80 26.29
C GLU A 179 -7.84 0.43 25.10
N LEU A 180 -8.21 0.79 23.89
CA LEU A 180 -7.38 0.64 22.68
C LEU A 180 -6.44 1.84 22.47
N ALA A 181 -6.68 2.95 23.16
CA ALA A 181 -5.88 4.18 23.02
C ALA A 181 -4.45 4.05 23.57
N THR A 182 -4.19 3.08 24.46
CA THR A 182 -2.91 2.89 25.17
C THR A 182 -1.75 2.36 24.29
N ILE A 183 -1.83 2.44 22.98
CA ILE A 183 -0.81 1.89 22.05
C ILE A 183 0.20 2.94 21.60
N GLN A 184 -0.05 4.21 21.88
CA GLN A 184 0.83 5.32 21.49
C GLN A 184 1.74 5.75 22.65
N ALA A 185 2.54 4.84 23.18
CA ALA A 185 3.65 5.20 24.05
C ALA A 185 4.97 4.73 23.43
#